data_77fdaa860e90e31ade7bc06b185b08b6
#
_entry.id   77fdaa860e90e31ade7bc06b185b08b6
#
_cell.length_a   1.000
_cell.length_b   1.000
_cell.length_c   1.000
_cell.angle_alpha   90.00
_cell.angle_beta   90.00
_cell.angle_gamma   90.00
#
_symmetry.space_group_name_H-M   'P 1'
#
loop_
_entity.id
_entity.type
_entity.pdbx_description
1 polymer ?
#
loop_
_entity_poly.entity_id
_entity_poly.type
_entity_poly.pdbx_seq_one_letter_code
_entity_poly.pdbx_strand_id
1 'polypeptide(L)'
;MVRAAADDSRTLTALNEVFIGHPSHQSARYELTLGSRAERQSSSGVVVSTETGATGWGASLKRGRHMGNLPAPTSHSLAWFVREAWPSPHTGTNCTEGILGEGEELSLVVGSESLVLFGDGIESDRLTLTWGQSVQVSRAPRALSLVDPAGLR
;
A
#
# COMPACT_ATOMS: atom_id res chain seq x y z
N MET A 1 -7.37 -6.83 -7.40
CA MET A 1 -7.07 -5.38 -7.31
C MET A 1 -6.94 -4.97 -5.84
N VAL A 2 -6.26 -3.88 -5.57
CA VAL A 2 -6.14 -3.28 -4.23
C VAL A 2 -7.11 -2.09 -4.12
N ARG A 3 -7.71 -1.91 -2.93
CA ARG A 3 -8.61 -0.79 -2.62
C ARG A 3 -8.09 -0.04 -1.40
N ALA A 4 -8.05 1.26 -1.51
CA ALA A 4 -7.83 2.17 -0.38
C ALA A 4 -9.12 2.95 -0.12
N ALA A 5 -9.52 3.05 1.15
CA ALA A 5 -10.72 3.75 1.60
C ALA A 5 -10.36 4.74 2.71
N ALA A 6 -10.58 6.02 2.48
CA ALA A 6 -10.43 7.06 3.49
C ALA A 6 -11.67 7.15 4.38
N ASP A 7 -11.53 7.66 5.59
CA ASP A 7 -12.60 7.83 6.58
C ASP A 7 -13.69 8.84 6.16
N ASP A 8 -13.41 9.69 5.18
CA ASP A 8 -14.36 10.61 4.57
C ASP A 8 -15.16 10.01 3.39
N SER A 9 -15.15 8.69 3.27
CA SER A 9 -15.85 7.90 2.23
C SER A 9 -15.21 7.96 0.83
N ARG A 10 -14.14 8.71 0.61
CA ARG A 10 -13.40 8.65 -0.66
C ARG A 10 -12.68 7.31 -0.78
N THR A 11 -12.69 6.76 -1.98
CA THR A 11 -12.03 5.47 -2.25
C THR A 11 -11.24 5.52 -3.55
N LEU A 12 -10.16 4.75 -3.60
CA LEU A 12 -9.36 4.54 -4.80
C LEU A 12 -9.16 3.04 -4.98
N THR A 13 -9.26 2.56 -6.20
CA THR A 13 -8.98 1.16 -6.55
C THR A 13 -7.92 1.12 -7.64
N ALA A 14 -6.90 0.30 -7.44
CA ALA A 14 -5.79 0.14 -8.37
C ALA A 14 -5.63 -1.32 -8.80
N LEU A 15 -5.10 -1.53 -10.00
CA LEU A 15 -4.81 -2.85 -10.53
C LEU A 15 -3.52 -3.40 -9.95
N ASN A 16 -2.47 -2.59 -9.94
CA ASN A 16 -1.11 -3.00 -9.57
C ASN A 16 -0.78 -2.66 -8.11
N GLU A 17 -0.84 -1.40 -7.75
CA GLU A 17 -0.51 -0.95 -6.39
C GLU A 17 -1.16 0.38 -6.05
N VAL A 18 -1.26 0.63 -4.75
CA VAL A 18 -1.49 1.97 -4.21
C VAL A 18 -0.24 2.46 -3.50
N PHE A 19 0.01 3.74 -3.60
CA PHE A 19 1.05 4.46 -2.88
C PHE A 19 0.42 5.49 -1.94
N ILE A 20 0.97 5.57 -0.72
CA ILE A 20 0.63 6.61 0.27
C ILE A 20 1.93 7.24 0.71
N GLY A 21 2.08 8.54 0.51
CA GLY A 21 3.32 9.23 0.86
C GLY A 21 3.17 10.75 0.86
N HIS A 22 4.29 11.44 1.08
CA HIS A 22 4.31 12.90 0.99
C HIS A 22 4.24 13.36 -0.47
N PRO A 23 3.53 14.46 -0.80
CA PRO A 23 3.44 14.95 -2.18
C PRO A 23 4.75 15.49 -2.76
N SER A 24 5.75 15.65 -1.93
CA SER A 24 7.12 16.02 -2.33
C SER A 24 8.13 14.98 -1.80
N HIS A 25 9.42 15.30 -1.83
CA HIS A 25 10.49 14.45 -1.30
C HIS A 25 10.64 14.48 0.23
N GLN A 26 9.70 15.08 0.96
CA GLN A 26 9.71 15.06 2.42
C GLN A 26 9.22 13.70 2.96
N SER A 27 9.58 13.39 4.20
CA SER A 27 9.10 12.17 4.86
C SER A 27 7.62 12.23 5.15
N ALA A 28 6.92 11.17 4.80
CA ALA A 28 5.56 10.90 5.26
C ALA A 28 5.59 10.43 6.71
N ARG A 29 4.82 11.06 7.59
CA ARG A 29 4.62 10.64 8.98
C ARG A 29 3.21 10.10 9.15
N TYR A 30 3.11 8.96 9.79
CA TYR A 30 1.84 8.27 10.00
C TYR A 30 1.97 7.23 11.13
N GLU A 31 0.83 6.74 11.59
CA GLU A 31 0.76 5.53 12.39
C GLU A 31 0.23 4.39 11.52
N LEU A 32 1.01 3.32 11.39
CA LEU A 32 0.68 2.12 10.63
C LEU A 32 0.14 1.07 11.60
N THR A 33 -1.00 0.46 11.26
CA THR A 33 -1.63 -0.60 12.05
C THR A 33 -1.91 -1.82 11.20
N LEU A 34 -1.56 -2.99 11.75
CA LEU A 34 -1.74 -4.32 11.16
C LEU A 34 -2.25 -5.26 12.26
N GLY A 35 -3.54 -5.59 12.25
CA GLY A 35 -4.17 -6.34 13.32
C GLY A 35 -3.98 -5.65 14.68
N SER A 36 -3.28 -6.29 15.61
CA SER A 36 -2.96 -5.74 16.94
C SER A 36 -1.64 -4.95 17.01
N ARG A 37 -0.89 -4.87 15.91
CA ARG A 37 0.41 -4.19 15.88
C ARG A 37 0.23 -2.78 15.32
N ALA A 38 0.66 -1.78 16.07
CA ALA A 38 0.70 -0.40 15.63
C ALA A 38 2.12 0.17 15.78
N GLU A 39 2.56 0.96 14.81
CA GLU A 39 3.87 1.61 14.82
C GLU A 39 3.79 2.99 14.18
N ARG A 40 4.26 4.01 14.89
CA ARG A 40 4.48 5.35 14.30
C ARG A 40 5.73 5.31 13.45
N GLN A 41 5.62 5.83 12.24
CA GLN A 41 6.69 5.80 11.26
C GLN A 41 6.91 7.16 10.60
N SER A 42 8.13 7.33 10.11
CA SER A 42 8.56 8.38 9.18
C SER A 42 9.28 7.68 8.04
N SER A 43 8.81 7.87 6.81
CA SER A 43 9.33 7.11 5.65
C SER A 43 9.14 7.88 4.34
N SER A 44 9.66 7.35 3.25
CA SER A 44 9.35 7.83 1.90
C SER A 44 7.96 7.36 1.39
N GLY A 45 7.18 6.70 2.23
CA GLY A 45 5.82 6.27 1.92
C GLY A 45 5.62 4.77 2.01
N VAL A 46 4.37 4.37 1.83
CA VAL A 46 3.91 2.98 1.87
C VAL A 46 3.38 2.58 0.50
N VAL A 47 3.77 1.41 0.03
CA VAL A 47 3.25 0.78 -1.18
C VAL A 47 2.52 -0.49 -0.80
N VAL A 48 1.30 -0.66 -1.28
CA VAL A 48 0.56 -1.93 -1.16
C VAL A 48 0.28 -2.45 -2.57
N SER A 49 0.87 -3.60 -2.88
CA SER A 49 0.93 -4.16 -4.24
C SER A 49 0.10 -5.43 -4.34
N THR A 50 -0.59 -5.57 -5.45
CA THR A 50 -1.24 -6.82 -5.85
C THR A 50 -0.22 -7.82 -6.40
N GLU A 51 -0.67 -9.02 -6.65
CA GLU A 51 0.08 -10.03 -7.41
C GLU A 51 0.47 -9.56 -8.82
N THR A 52 -0.37 -8.76 -9.47
CA THR A 52 -0.07 -8.17 -10.78
C THR A 52 1.03 -7.11 -10.65
N GLY A 53 0.94 -6.22 -9.68
CA GLY A 53 1.97 -5.22 -9.37
C GLY A 53 3.28 -5.82 -8.86
N ALA A 54 3.23 -7.08 -8.37
CA ALA A 54 4.40 -7.83 -7.93
C ALA A 54 5.44 -8.07 -9.03
N THR A 55 5.09 -7.95 -10.30
CA THR A 55 6.03 -8.03 -11.44
C THR A 55 6.73 -6.70 -11.76
N GLY A 56 6.22 -5.59 -11.23
CA GLY A 56 6.72 -4.23 -11.44
C GLY A 56 7.38 -3.64 -10.18
N TRP A 57 6.75 -2.62 -9.61
CA TRP A 57 7.28 -1.89 -8.44
C TRP A 57 7.44 -2.80 -7.21
N GLY A 58 6.48 -3.70 -6.96
CA GLY A 58 6.59 -4.68 -5.87
C GLY A 58 7.85 -5.54 -5.97
N ALA A 59 8.20 -6.03 -7.17
CA ALA A 59 9.43 -6.79 -7.39
C ALA A 59 10.69 -5.96 -7.11
N SER A 60 10.68 -4.68 -7.49
CA SER A 60 11.79 -3.77 -7.23
C SER A 60 11.96 -3.51 -5.72
N LEU A 61 10.85 -3.30 -4.99
CA LEU A 61 10.87 -3.07 -3.55
C LEU A 61 11.33 -4.31 -2.76
N LYS A 62 11.02 -5.50 -3.25
CA LYS A 62 11.47 -6.76 -2.64
C LYS A 62 13.00 -6.93 -2.70
N ARG A 63 13.67 -6.38 -3.72
CA ARG A 63 15.14 -6.53 -3.86
C ARG A 63 15.87 -5.97 -2.64
N GLY A 64 16.70 -6.79 -2.03
CA GLY A 64 17.44 -6.41 -0.81
C GLY A 64 16.63 -6.48 0.49
N ARG A 65 15.43 -7.03 0.45
CA ARG A 65 14.58 -7.26 1.63
C ARG A 65 14.55 -8.74 1.99
N HIS A 66 14.20 -9.02 3.25
CA HIS A 66 14.14 -10.40 3.78
C HIS A 66 12.78 -11.06 3.60
N MET A 67 11.82 -10.34 3.03
CA MET A 67 10.50 -10.87 2.72
C MET A 67 10.60 -12.14 1.86
N GLY A 68 9.77 -13.13 2.17
CA GLY A 68 9.59 -14.35 1.37
C GLY A 68 9.10 -14.06 -0.07
N ASN A 69 8.46 -15.02 -0.69
CA ASN A 69 7.94 -14.82 -2.05
C ASN A 69 6.81 -13.79 -2.08
N LEU A 70 6.78 -12.98 -3.14
CA LEU A 70 5.63 -12.13 -3.44
C LEU A 70 4.39 -12.99 -3.71
N PRO A 71 3.17 -12.44 -3.54
CA PRO A 71 1.94 -13.13 -3.86
C PRO A 71 1.97 -13.70 -5.28
N ALA A 72 1.54 -14.95 -5.44
CA ALA A 72 1.39 -15.57 -6.76
C ALA A 72 0.22 -14.89 -7.53
N PRO A 73 0.23 -14.88 -8.87
CA PRO A 73 -0.79 -14.18 -9.67
C PRO A 73 -2.24 -14.58 -9.38
N THR A 74 -2.45 -15.76 -8.82
CA THR A 74 -3.77 -16.29 -8.44
C THR A 74 -4.05 -16.21 -6.93
N SER A 75 -3.12 -15.66 -6.15
CA SER A 75 -3.31 -15.52 -4.71
C SER A 75 -4.29 -14.40 -4.40
N HIS A 76 -4.97 -14.53 -3.25
CA HIS A 76 -5.91 -13.51 -2.77
C HIS A 76 -5.27 -12.61 -1.71
N SER A 77 -3.95 -12.34 -1.85
CA SER A 77 -3.16 -11.59 -0.89
C SER A 77 -2.49 -10.38 -1.53
N LEU A 78 -2.11 -9.41 -0.70
CA LEU A 78 -1.38 -8.22 -1.12
C LEU A 78 -0.02 -8.21 -0.43
N ALA A 79 1.00 -7.72 -1.11
CA ALA A 79 2.28 -7.40 -0.49
C ALA A 79 2.31 -5.91 -0.10
N TRP A 80 2.86 -5.58 1.06
CA TRP A 80 3.03 -4.19 1.46
C TRP A 80 4.47 -3.91 1.86
N PHE A 81 4.89 -2.66 1.62
CA PHE A 81 6.25 -2.19 1.84
C PHE A 81 6.26 -0.75 2.35
N VAL A 82 7.04 -0.50 3.40
CA VAL A 82 7.42 0.85 3.80
C VAL A 82 8.74 1.19 3.12
N ARG A 83 8.80 2.33 2.43
CA ARG A 83 10.00 2.79 1.75
C ARG A 83 10.84 3.63 2.68
N GLU A 84 12.13 3.32 2.76
CA GLU A 84 13.14 4.10 3.50
C GLU A 84 12.64 4.57 4.87
N ALA A 85 12.22 3.63 5.72
CA ALA A 85 11.76 3.92 7.07
C ALA A 85 12.90 4.55 7.90
N TRP A 86 12.60 5.65 8.58
CA TRP A 86 13.59 6.41 9.34
C TRP A 86 13.38 6.22 10.85
N PRO A 87 14.36 5.65 11.59
CA PRO A 87 14.26 5.50 13.03
C PRO A 87 14.48 6.84 13.74
N SER A 88 13.67 7.11 14.76
CA SER A 88 13.85 8.25 15.66
C SER A 88 13.36 7.87 17.07
N PRO A 89 13.54 8.73 18.09
CA PRO A 89 12.95 8.49 19.42
C PRO A 89 11.43 8.30 19.42
N HIS A 90 10.74 8.72 18.36
CA HIS A 90 9.27 8.68 18.24
C HIS A 90 8.76 7.82 17.07
N THR A 91 9.65 7.26 16.26
CA THR A 91 9.29 6.45 15.08
C THR A 91 10.10 5.16 15.03
N GLY A 92 9.42 4.07 14.71
CA GLY A 92 10.02 2.74 14.57
C GLY A 92 10.29 2.35 13.12
N THR A 93 10.95 1.22 12.96
CA THR A 93 11.27 0.59 11.66
C THR A 93 11.08 -0.92 11.70
N ASN A 94 10.21 -1.42 12.59
CA ASN A 94 9.99 -2.85 12.76
C ASN A 94 8.89 -3.39 11.84
N CYS A 95 7.94 -2.53 11.45
CA CYS A 95 6.85 -2.86 10.54
C CYS A 95 7.12 -2.27 9.16
N THR A 96 7.98 -2.91 8.35
CA THR A 96 8.43 -2.35 7.07
C THR A 96 8.00 -3.14 5.85
N GLU A 97 7.53 -4.37 6.03
CA GLU A 97 7.09 -5.22 4.92
C GLU A 97 6.24 -6.38 5.43
N GLY A 98 5.40 -6.95 4.56
CA GLY A 98 4.62 -8.13 4.86
C GLY A 98 3.61 -8.47 3.78
N ILE A 99 2.80 -9.46 4.11
CA ILE A 99 1.68 -9.94 3.28
C ILE A 99 0.39 -9.68 4.05
N LEU A 100 -0.61 -9.15 3.37
CA LEU A 100 -2.00 -9.13 3.83
C LEU A 100 -2.72 -10.32 3.20
N GLY A 101 -3.22 -11.20 4.03
CA GLY A 101 -4.07 -12.32 3.62
C GLY A 101 -5.49 -11.87 3.28
N GLU A 102 -6.33 -12.83 2.92
CA GLU A 102 -7.73 -12.57 2.65
C GLU A 102 -8.45 -12.06 3.92
N GLY A 103 -9.16 -10.94 3.79
CA GLY A 103 -9.85 -10.29 4.89
C GLY A 103 -8.96 -9.44 5.81
N GLU A 104 -7.65 -9.43 5.61
CA GLU A 104 -6.76 -8.55 6.34
C GLU A 104 -6.66 -7.16 5.68
N GLU A 105 -6.39 -6.17 6.52
CA GLU A 105 -6.22 -4.80 6.09
C GLU A 105 -5.03 -4.13 6.78
N LEU A 106 -4.45 -3.17 6.08
CA LEU A 106 -3.47 -2.23 6.59
C LEU A 106 -4.18 -0.91 6.84
N SER A 107 -4.13 -0.40 8.06
CA SER A 107 -4.66 0.91 8.41
C SER A 107 -3.52 1.91 8.62
N LEU A 108 -3.73 3.13 8.16
CA LEU A 108 -2.78 4.23 8.29
C LEU A 108 -3.51 5.48 8.77
N VAL A 109 -3.01 6.09 9.84
CA VAL A 109 -3.48 7.40 10.32
C VAL A 109 -2.44 8.45 10.00
N VAL A 110 -2.86 9.50 9.31
CA VAL A 110 -1.97 10.57 8.82
C VAL A 110 -1.41 11.40 9.96
N GLY A 111 -0.09 11.47 10.06
CA GLY A 111 0.67 12.27 11.02
C GLY A 111 1.47 13.42 10.39
N SER A 112 1.31 13.65 9.10
CA SER A 112 1.81 14.82 8.36
C SER A 112 0.71 15.85 8.18
N GLU A 113 1.05 17.08 7.82
CA GLU A 113 0.06 18.09 7.41
C GLU A 113 -0.77 17.58 6.22
N SER A 114 -0.10 16.95 5.26
CA SER A 114 -0.74 16.38 4.07
C SER A 114 0.04 15.16 3.58
N LEU A 115 -0.69 14.12 3.18
CA LEU A 115 -0.20 13.01 2.38
C LEU A 115 -1.04 12.87 1.11
N VAL A 116 -0.49 12.17 0.13
CA VAL A 116 -1.20 11.79 -1.09
C VAL A 116 -1.34 10.28 -1.17
N LEU A 117 -2.45 9.86 -1.76
CA LEU A 117 -2.74 8.47 -2.08
C LEU A 117 -3.07 8.41 -3.56
N PHE A 118 -2.37 7.57 -4.33
CA PHE A 118 -2.68 7.31 -5.73
C PHE A 118 -2.43 5.85 -6.10
N GLY A 119 -2.98 5.41 -7.22
CA GLY A 119 -2.85 4.04 -7.72
C GLY A 119 -2.22 3.98 -9.10
N ASP A 120 -1.55 2.85 -9.38
CA ASP A 120 -1.00 2.51 -10.69
C ASP A 120 -0.08 3.59 -11.29
N GLY A 121 0.59 4.37 -10.45
CA GLY A 121 1.45 5.48 -10.86
C GLY A 121 0.70 6.71 -11.40
N ILE A 122 -0.63 6.76 -11.32
CA ILE A 122 -1.46 7.86 -11.84
C ILE A 122 -1.66 8.90 -10.74
N GLU A 123 -0.92 10.00 -10.81
CA GLU A 123 -0.98 11.07 -9.81
C GLU A 123 -2.09 12.10 -10.07
N SER A 124 -2.69 12.11 -11.26
CA SER A 124 -3.70 13.12 -11.65
C SER A 124 -5.01 12.98 -10.87
N ASP A 125 -5.35 11.77 -10.44
CA ASP A 125 -6.56 11.44 -9.67
C ASP A 125 -6.27 11.08 -8.21
N ARG A 126 -5.12 11.55 -7.70
CA ARG A 126 -4.71 11.32 -6.32
C ARG A 126 -5.72 11.88 -5.31
N LEU A 127 -5.87 11.17 -4.21
CA LEU A 127 -6.56 11.69 -3.03
C LEU A 127 -5.55 12.41 -2.13
N THR A 128 -5.89 13.59 -1.68
CA THR A 128 -5.13 14.29 -0.63
C THR A 128 -5.74 13.93 0.72
N LEU A 129 -4.89 13.50 1.64
CA LEU A 129 -5.21 13.14 3.01
C LEU A 129 -4.58 14.17 3.94
N THR A 130 -5.31 14.61 4.96
CA THR A 130 -4.85 15.61 5.92
C THR A 130 -4.61 15.00 7.29
N TRP A 131 -3.97 15.73 8.17
CA TRP A 131 -3.69 15.31 9.55
C TRP A 131 -4.88 14.65 10.22
N GLY A 132 -4.66 13.49 10.84
CA GLY A 132 -5.66 12.76 11.60
C GLY A 132 -6.60 11.90 10.78
N GLN A 133 -6.67 12.09 9.45
CA GLN A 133 -7.46 11.21 8.59
C GLN A 133 -6.88 9.79 8.59
N SER A 134 -7.77 8.82 8.52
CA SER A 134 -7.37 7.42 8.38
C SER A 134 -7.67 6.89 6.98
N VAL A 135 -6.85 5.95 6.55
CA VAL A 135 -7.08 5.18 5.32
C VAL A 135 -6.87 3.70 5.60
N GLN A 136 -7.77 2.89 5.11
CA GLN A 136 -7.70 1.43 5.15
C GLN A 136 -7.37 0.91 3.77
N VAL A 137 -6.37 0.05 3.68
CA VAL A 137 -5.96 -0.60 2.43
C VAL A 137 -6.16 -2.10 2.56
N SER A 138 -6.95 -2.63 1.64
CA SER A 138 -7.31 -4.05 1.61
C SER A 138 -7.48 -4.53 0.16
N ARG A 139 -7.72 -5.82 0.00
CA ARG A 139 -8.09 -6.36 -1.30
C ARG A 139 -9.44 -5.80 -1.76
N ALA A 140 -9.51 -5.35 -3.01
CA ALA A 140 -10.76 -4.91 -3.59
C ALA A 140 -11.75 -6.09 -3.75
N PRO A 141 -13.05 -5.87 -3.53
CA PRO A 141 -14.07 -6.91 -3.77
C PRO A 141 -14.22 -7.26 -5.26
N ARG A 142 -13.74 -6.38 -6.14
CA ARG A 142 -13.72 -6.61 -7.59
C ARG A 142 -12.35 -7.12 -8.02
N ALA A 143 -12.34 -8.05 -8.98
CA ALA A 143 -11.17 -8.54 -9.67
C ALA A 143 -11.21 -8.13 -11.14
N LEU A 144 -10.03 -7.95 -11.76
CA LEU A 144 -9.94 -7.84 -13.20
C LEU A 144 -10.10 -9.25 -13.80
N SER A 145 -11.00 -9.38 -14.75
CA SER A 145 -11.13 -10.60 -15.55
C SER A 145 -10.37 -10.42 -16.86
N LEU A 146 -9.33 -11.21 -17.07
CA LEU A 146 -8.58 -11.24 -18.32
C LEU A 146 -9.22 -12.30 -19.23
N VAL A 147 -9.46 -11.93 -20.49
CA VAL A 147 -9.87 -12.90 -21.52
C VAL A 147 -8.59 -13.57 -22.04
N ASP A 148 -8.52 -14.89 -21.85
CA ASP A 148 -7.45 -15.68 -22.46
C ASP A 148 -7.81 -15.97 -23.93
N PRO A 149 -7.14 -15.36 -24.92
CA PRO A 149 -7.43 -15.60 -26.34
C PRO A 149 -7.13 -17.05 -26.76
N ALA A 150 -6.34 -17.80 -26.01
CA ALA A 150 -6.09 -19.22 -26.29
C ALA A 150 -7.27 -20.13 -25.96
N GLY A 151 -8.22 -19.68 -25.12
CA GLY A 151 -9.47 -20.39 -24.83
C GLY A 151 -10.59 -20.19 -25.86
N LEU A 152 -10.38 -19.35 -26.87
CA LEU A 152 -11.34 -19.07 -27.94
C LEU A 152 -11.13 -19.93 -29.20
N ARG A 153 -10.49 -21.09 -29.10
CA ARG A 153 -10.33 -22.07 -30.21
C ARG A 153 -11.37 -23.15 -30.15
#